data_38d725c19cbc63ff5269d32940b7c24e
#
_entry.id   38d725c19cbc63ff5269d32940b7c24e
#
_cell.length_a   1.000
_cell.length_b   1.000
_cell.length_c   1.000
_cell.angle_alpha   90.00
_cell.angle_beta   90.00
_cell.angle_gamma   90.00
#
_symmetry.space_group_name_H-M   'P 1'
#
loop_
_entity.id
_entity.type
_entity.pdbx_description
1 polymer ?
#
loop_
_entity_poly.entity_id
_entity_poly.type
_entity_poly.pdbx_seq_one_letter_code
_entity_poly.pdbx_strand_id
1 'polypeptide(L)'
;MSYRQTLEFLLYQWLDAEALKERERFSDHTRETFDAVLDTCERIARDKYAPFNRIIDIEEPRFDGEKVILPRATYEAQKAFAASGMLSAAQDYEVGGMQLPYTVEAAANSFFAMASVSIGSGLLTSGNANLLMVHGTPLQKEVFAKNEFSGRFSGTMCLSEPQAGSSLSDIVTRAVPDGDDFEAEPLGPRYRLQGNNTMLSSGDHQPTEKIIHPWPAKQRQTAALERVVVLAALRITLKK
;
A
#
# COMPACT_ATOMS: atom_id res chain seq x y z
N MET A 1 -20.27 -19.81 15.63
CA MET A 1 -19.40 -19.89 14.46
C MET A 1 -18.26 -18.92 14.69
N SER A 2 -16.99 -19.36 14.58
CA SER A 2 -15.84 -18.45 14.70
C SER A 2 -15.70 -17.59 13.44
N TYR A 3 -14.95 -16.49 13.53
CA TYR A 3 -14.68 -15.65 12.36
C TYR A 3 -14.01 -16.45 11.22
N ARG A 4 -13.06 -17.32 11.55
CA ARG A 4 -12.41 -18.22 10.60
C ARG A 4 -13.43 -19.14 9.89
N GLN A 5 -14.34 -19.76 10.63
CA GLN A 5 -15.39 -20.61 10.04
C GLN A 5 -16.30 -19.82 9.09
N THR A 6 -16.59 -18.55 9.40
CA THR A 6 -17.36 -17.68 8.51
C THR A 6 -16.60 -17.42 7.21
N LEU A 7 -15.30 -17.12 7.28
CA LEU A 7 -14.48 -16.93 6.08
C LEU A 7 -14.39 -18.21 5.24
N GLU A 8 -14.20 -19.36 5.86
CA GLU A 8 -14.16 -20.66 5.15
C GLU A 8 -15.48 -20.96 4.43
N PHE A 9 -16.61 -20.68 5.09
CA PHE A 9 -17.91 -20.79 4.45
C PHE A 9 -18.03 -19.86 3.24
N LEU A 10 -17.66 -18.58 3.40
CA LEU A 10 -17.73 -17.59 2.32
C LEU A 10 -16.82 -17.96 1.15
N LEU A 11 -15.57 -18.36 1.42
CA LEU A 11 -14.61 -18.68 0.38
C LEU A 11 -14.98 -19.97 -0.37
N TYR A 12 -15.29 -21.04 0.35
CA TYR A 12 -15.33 -22.37 -0.25
C TYR A 12 -16.76 -22.87 -0.53
N GLN A 13 -17.76 -22.44 0.23
CA GLN A 13 -19.13 -22.91 0.01
C GLN A 13 -20.00 -21.93 -0.76
N TRP A 14 -19.74 -20.63 -0.60
CA TRP A 14 -20.51 -19.59 -1.28
C TRP A 14 -19.84 -19.08 -2.55
N LEU A 15 -18.55 -18.71 -2.51
CA LEU A 15 -17.82 -18.13 -3.63
C LEU A 15 -17.09 -19.17 -4.49
N ASP A 16 -17.01 -20.42 -4.04
CA ASP A 16 -16.27 -21.50 -4.72
C ASP A 16 -14.86 -21.05 -5.17
N ALA A 17 -14.09 -20.45 -4.22
CA ALA A 17 -12.76 -19.92 -4.52
C ALA A 17 -11.79 -21.00 -5.02
N GLU A 18 -12.07 -22.28 -4.78
CA GLU A 18 -11.28 -23.39 -5.28
C GLU A 18 -11.37 -23.53 -6.81
N ALA A 19 -12.50 -23.15 -7.42
CA ALA A 19 -12.65 -23.15 -8.88
C ALA A 19 -11.67 -22.19 -9.57
N LEU A 20 -11.11 -21.20 -8.85
CA LEU A 20 -10.10 -20.28 -9.42
C LEU A 20 -8.82 -21.00 -9.86
N LYS A 21 -8.49 -22.15 -9.28
CA LYS A 21 -7.34 -22.99 -9.67
C LYS A 21 -7.43 -23.55 -11.09
N GLU A 22 -8.62 -23.58 -11.70
CA GLU A 22 -8.81 -23.95 -13.10
C GLU A 22 -8.24 -22.92 -14.07
N ARG A 23 -7.97 -21.70 -13.59
CA ARG A 23 -7.29 -20.66 -14.36
C ARG A 23 -5.78 -20.88 -14.28
N GLU A 24 -5.09 -20.79 -15.41
CA GLU A 24 -3.64 -20.97 -15.51
C GLU A 24 -2.86 -20.18 -14.46
N ARG A 25 -3.21 -18.91 -14.25
CA ARG A 25 -2.58 -18.04 -13.25
C ARG A 25 -2.61 -18.59 -11.83
N PHE A 26 -3.60 -19.38 -11.47
CA PHE A 26 -3.82 -19.87 -10.11
C PHE A 26 -3.69 -21.41 -10.00
N SER A 27 -3.22 -22.07 -11.05
CA SER A 27 -3.17 -23.54 -11.15
C SER A 27 -2.26 -24.19 -10.11
N ASP A 28 -1.26 -23.46 -9.61
CA ASP A 28 -0.33 -23.94 -8.58
C ASP A 28 -0.93 -23.88 -7.16
N HIS A 29 -2.09 -23.24 -7.01
CA HIS A 29 -2.75 -23.15 -5.73
C HIS A 29 -3.65 -24.35 -5.45
N THR A 30 -3.77 -24.67 -4.18
CA THR A 30 -4.73 -25.63 -3.65
C THR A 30 -5.47 -25.01 -2.47
N ARG A 31 -6.48 -25.69 -1.97
CA ARG A 31 -7.15 -25.25 -0.74
C ARG A 31 -6.17 -25.15 0.42
N GLU A 32 -5.25 -26.11 0.53
CA GLU A 32 -4.23 -26.13 1.59
C GLU A 32 -3.31 -24.90 1.51
N THR A 33 -2.96 -24.43 0.30
CA THR A 33 -2.18 -23.20 0.15
C THR A 33 -2.96 -21.97 0.58
N PHE A 34 -4.25 -21.89 0.26
CA PHE A 34 -5.11 -20.80 0.72
C PHE A 34 -5.27 -20.81 2.25
N ASP A 35 -5.53 -21.99 2.83
CA ASP A 35 -5.67 -22.16 4.27
C ASP A 35 -4.37 -21.79 5.00
N ALA A 36 -3.19 -22.15 4.48
CA ALA A 36 -1.89 -21.78 5.04
C ALA A 36 -1.66 -20.26 5.08
N VAL A 37 -2.11 -19.52 4.05
CA VAL A 37 -2.10 -18.06 4.05
C VAL A 37 -3.03 -17.51 5.13
N LEU A 38 -4.26 -18.00 5.20
CA LEU A 38 -5.22 -17.58 6.21
C LEU A 38 -4.71 -17.86 7.64
N ASP A 39 -4.14 -19.04 7.90
CA ASP A 39 -3.57 -19.42 9.20
C ASP A 39 -2.41 -18.51 9.60
N THR A 40 -1.55 -18.17 8.65
CA THR A 40 -0.42 -17.26 8.88
C THR A 40 -0.91 -15.86 9.23
N CYS A 41 -1.87 -15.32 8.47
CA CYS A 41 -2.43 -13.99 8.71
C CYS A 41 -3.22 -13.92 10.01
N GLU A 42 -4.05 -14.93 10.32
CA GLU A 42 -4.77 -15.03 11.58
C GLU A 42 -3.81 -15.04 12.78
N ARG A 43 -2.74 -15.83 12.71
CA ARG A 43 -1.72 -15.90 13.76
C ARG A 43 -1.02 -14.55 13.96
N ILE A 44 -0.56 -13.89 12.88
CA ILE A 44 0.08 -12.59 12.98
C ILE A 44 -0.90 -11.55 13.56
N ALA A 45 -2.13 -11.52 13.08
CA ALA A 45 -3.16 -10.60 13.56
C ALA A 45 -3.43 -10.81 15.06
N ARG A 46 -3.58 -12.07 15.51
CA ARG A 46 -3.78 -12.40 16.90
C ARG A 46 -2.59 -12.05 17.80
N ASP A 47 -1.36 -12.30 17.32
CA ASP A 47 -0.17 -12.21 18.18
C ASP A 47 0.49 -10.81 18.13
N LYS A 48 0.32 -10.06 17.02
CA LYS A 48 1.00 -8.78 16.79
C LYS A 48 0.08 -7.57 16.66
N TYR A 49 -1.21 -7.76 16.49
CA TYR A 49 -2.18 -6.68 16.31
C TYR A 49 -3.17 -6.60 17.47
N ALA A 50 -3.93 -7.66 17.70
CA ALA A 50 -5.02 -7.66 18.68
C ALA A 50 -4.60 -7.25 20.10
N PRO A 51 -3.45 -7.71 20.66
CA PRO A 51 -3.05 -7.34 22.01
C PRO A 51 -2.72 -5.85 22.16
N PHE A 52 -2.39 -5.18 21.06
CA PHE A 52 -1.91 -3.80 21.07
C PHE A 52 -2.95 -2.79 20.62
N ASN A 53 -4.12 -3.23 20.15
CA ASN A 53 -5.16 -2.34 19.64
C ASN A 53 -5.52 -1.21 20.63
N ARG A 54 -5.77 -1.58 21.90
CA ARG A 54 -6.08 -0.59 22.96
C ARG A 54 -4.91 0.34 23.28
N ILE A 55 -3.69 -0.18 23.29
CA ILE A 55 -2.49 0.63 23.61
C ILE A 55 -2.28 1.68 22.52
N ILE A 56 -2.41 1.30 21.26
CA ILE A 56 -2.25 2.20 20.12
C ILE A 56 -3.34 3.27 20.05
N ASP A 57 -4.55 2.95 20.52
CA ASP A 57 -5.63 3.92 20.64
C ASP A 57 -5.36 4.96 21.74
N ILE A 58 -4.72 4.55 22.85
CA ILE A 58 -4.38 5.43 23.97
C ILE A 58 -3.09 6.22 23.71
N GLU A 59 -2.07 5.56 23.14
CA GLU A 59 -0.78 6.14 22.79
C GLU A 59 -0.84 6.68 21.35
N GLU A 60 -1.50 7.82 21.15
CA GLU A 60 -1.66 8.44 19.84
C GLU A 60 -0.30 8.75 19.19
N PRO A 61 -0.23 8.76 17.84
CA PRO A 61 0.92 9.29 17.12
C PRO A 61 1.24 10.71 17.58
N ARG A 62 2.50 11.01 17.82
CA ARG A 62 2.93 12.35 18.26
C ARG A 62 4.02 12.92 17.35
N PHE A 63 3.92 14.21 17.09
CA PHE A 63 4.98 14.95 16.41
C PHE A 63 5.97 15.50 17.42
N ASP A 64 7.27 15.23 17.26
CA ASP A 64 8.32 15.67 18.18
C ASP A 64 9.01 16.99 17.77
N GLY A 65 8.57 17.60 16.67
CA GLY A 65 9.14 18.78 16.06
C GLY A 65 9.93 18.50 14.77
N GLU A 66 10.34 17.26 14.56
CA GLU A 66 11.02 16.80 13.32
C GLU A 66 10.25 15.72 12.59
N LYS A 67 9.54 14.83 13.30
CA LYS A 67 8.96 13.60 12.77
C LYS A 67 7.77 13.13 13.58
N VAL A 68 6.95 12.29 12.97
CA VAL A 68 5.87 11.57 13.65
C VAL A 68 6.41 10.30 14.27
N ILE A 69 6.22 10.15 15.59
CA ILE A 69 6.56 8.95 16.36
C ILE A 69 5.28 8.15 16.57
N LEU A 70 5.30 6.90 16.10
CA LEU A 70 4.23 5.94 16.31
C LEU A 70 4.46 5.11 17.58
N PRO A 71 3.42 4.52 18.17
CA PRO A 71 3.57 3.53 19.22
C PRO A 71 4.45 2.35 18.75
N ARG A 72 5.32 1.86 19.66
CA ARG A 72 6.31 0.82 19.30
C ARG A 72 5.67 -0.43 18.69
N ALA A 73 4.52 -0.83 19.18
CA ALA A 73 3.82 -2.01 18.67
C ALA A 73 3.47 -1.93 17.18
N THR A 74 3.23 -0.72 16.65
CA THR A 74 2.97 -0.49 15.23
C THR A 74 4.14 -0.94 14.35
N TYR A 75 5.38 -0.66 14.76
CA TYR A 75 6.57 -1.05 14.01
C TYR A 75 6.73 -2.57 13.93
N GLU A 76 6.54 -3.27 15.04
CA GLU A 76 6.66 -4.73 15.12
C GLU A 76 5.56 -5.42 14.29
N ALA A 77 4.36 -4.90 14.33
CA ALA A 77 3.23 -5.44 13.59
C ALA A 77 3.40 -5.23 12.09
N GLN A 78 3.76 -4.03 11.64
CA GLN A 78 4.01 -3.73 10.22
C GLN A 78 5.18 -4.54 9.66
N LYS A 79 6.24 -4.73 10.45
CA LYS A 79 7.36 -5.59 10.07
C LYS A 79 6.93 -7.06 9.90
N ALA A 80 6.09 -7.57 10.80
CA ALA A 80 5.56 -8.93 10.70
C ALA A 80 4.63 -9.09 9.47
N PHE A 81 3.83 -8.06 9.17
CA PHE A 81 3.00 -8.04 7.97
C PHE A 81 3.84 -8.06 6.69
N ALA A 82 4.85 -7.19 6.58
CA ALA A 82 5.76 -7.17 5.43
C ALA A 82 6.50 -8.51 5.26
N ALA A 83 6.99 -9.09 6.36
CA ALA A 83 7.68 -10.38 6.34
C ALA A 83 6.78 -11.58 5.95
N SER A 84 5.45 -11.45 6.05
CA SER A 84 4.51 -12.48 5.59
C SER A 84 4.34 -12.54 4.07
N GLY A 85 4.87 -11.54 3.33
CA GLY A 85 4.70 -11.44 1.88
C GLY A 85 3.36 -10.85 1.43
N MET A 86 2.49 -10.45 2.36
CA MET A 86 1.15 -9.95 2.04
C MET A 86 1.15 -8.63 1.27
N LEU A 87 2.24 -7.84 1.30
CA LEU A 87 2.35 -6.62 0.49
C LEU A 87 2.35 -6.90 -1.01
N SER A 88 2.84 -8.07 -1.44
CA SER A 88 2.91 -8.50 -2.84
C SER A 88 2.08 -9.76 -3.14
N ALA A 89 1.16 -10.14 -2.27
CA ALA A 89 0.49 -11.45 -2.32
C ALA A 89 -0.12 -11.77 -3.69
N ALA A 90 -0.79 -10.81 -4.34
CA ALA A 90 -1.43 -10.99 -5.64
C ALA A 90 -0.49 -10.80 -6.84
N GLN A 91 0.75 -10.38 -6.62
CA GLN A 91 1.73 -10.19 -7.70
C GLN A 91 2.26 -11.51 -8.25
N ASP A 92 2.87 -11.46 -9.43
CA ASP A 92 3.50 -12.61 -10.07
C ASP A 92 4.69 -13.12 -9.26
N TYR A 93 4.98 -14.42 -9.36
CA TYR A 93 6.14 -15.05 -8.70
C TYR A 93 7.46 -14.37 -9.06
N GLU A 94 7.62 -13.94 -10.32
CA GLU A 94 8.83 -13.27 -10.84
C GLU A 94 9.16 -11.96 -10.14
N VAL A 95 8.18 -11.32 -9.54
CA VAL A 95 8.36 -10.08 -8.77
C VAL A 95 8.25 -10.30 -7.26
N GLY A 96 8.31 -11.56 -6.82
CA GLY A 96 8.26 -11.93 -5.41
C GLY A 96 6.85 -12.01 -4.82
N GLY A 97 5.83 -12.12 -5.66
CA GLY A 97 4.45 -12.35 -5.26
C GLY A 97 4.13 -13.82 -5.02
N MET A 98 2.89 -14.09 -4.66
CA MET A 98 2.36 -15.44 -4.47
C MET A 98 1.28 -15.79 -5.51
N GLN A 99 1.00 -14.92 -6.46
CA GLN A 99 -0.14 -15.04 -7.40
C GLN A 99 -1.46 -15.37 -6.68
N LEU A 100 -1.63 -14.84 -5.47
CA LEU A 100 -2.81 -15.13 -4.67
C LEU A 100 -4.06 -14.50 -5.29
N PRO A 101 -5.18 -15.22 -5.41
CA PRO A 101 -6.43 -14.61 -5.83
C PRO A 101 -6.86 -13.50 -4.88
N TYR A 102 -7.29 -12.36 -5.40
CA TYR A 102 -7.72 -11.21 -4.59
C TYR A 102 -8.80 -11.54 -3.56
N THR A 103 -9.66 -12.52 -3.86
CA THR A 103 -10.68 -12.99 -2.92
C THR A 103 -10.05 -13.60 -1.67
N VAL A 104 -8.98 -14.40 -1.83
CA VAL A 104 -8.26 -15.02 -0.70
C VAL A 104 -7.41 -13.97 0.02
N GLU A 105 -6.76 -13.07 -0.73
CA GLU A 105 -6.02 -11.94 -0.16
C GLU A 105 -6.93 -11.04 0.71
N ALA A 106 -8.13 -10.71 0.22
CA ALA A 106 -9.10 -9.92 0.98
C ALA A 106 -9.54 -10.62 2.28
N ALA A 107 -9.80 -11.93 2.21
CA ALA A 107 -10.11 -12.73 3.38
C ALA A 107 -8.96 -12.75 4.39
N ALA A 108 -7.72 -12.90 3.93
CA ALA A 108 -6.52 -12.86 4.79
C ALA A 108 -6.33 -11.47 5.44
N ASN A 109 -6.50 -10.39 4.67
CA ASN A 109 -6.39 -9.02 5.17
C ASN A 109 -7.48 -8.67 6.21
N SER A 110 -8.63 -9.32 6.16
CA SER A 110 -9.72 -9.08 7.10
C SER A 110 -9.36 -9.43 8.55
N PHE A 111 -8.44 -10.38 8.80
CA PHE A 111 -7.94 -10.67 10.14
C PHE A 111 -7.21 -9.46 10.75
N PHE A 112 -6.40 -8.77 9.97
CA PHE A 112 -5.68 -7.58 10.44
C PHE A 112 -6.63 -6.43 10.72
N ALA A 113 -7.61 -6.19 9.83
CA ALA A 113 -8.61 -5.16 10.01
C ALA A 113 -9.46 -5.41 11.28
N MET A 114 -9.84 -6.67 11.54
CA MET A 114 -10.55 -7.05 12.75
C MET A 114 -9.71 -6.88 14.02
N ALA A 115 -8.41 -7.18 13.94
CA ALA A 115 -7.52 -7.15 15.09
C ALA A 115 -7.13 -5.72 15.49
N SER A 116 -6.76 -4.86 14.55
CA SER A 116 -6.47 -3.44 14.77
C SER A 116 -6.39 -2.69 13.45
N VAL A 117 -7.40 -1.92 13.12
CA VAL A 117 -7.40 -1.04 11.95
C VAL A 117 -6.38 0.09 12.07
N SER A 118 -6.07 0.52 13.30
CA SER A 118 -5.12 1.61 13.58
C SER A 118 -3.66 1.25 13.20
N ILE A 119 -3.28 -0.03 13.30
CA ILE A 119 -1.97 -0.49 12.82
C ILE A 119 -1.93 -0.50 11.30
N GLY A 120 -3.05 -0.82 10.67
CA GLY A 120 -3.17 -0.94 9.22
C GLY A 120 -2.57 -2.23 8.65
N SER A 121 -2.92 -2.53 7.42
CA SER A 121 -2.50 -3.74 6.68
C SER A 121 -1.71 -3.43 5.41
N GLY A 122 -1.01 -2.31 5.36
CA GLY A 122 -0.21 -1.94 4.19
C GLY A 122 -1.01 -1.66 2.90
N LEU A 123 -2.33 -1.49 2.99
CA LEU A 123 -3.23 -1.32 1.84
C LEU A 123 -2.79 -0.18 0.90
N LEU A 124 -2.40 0.97 1.45
CA LEU A 124 -1.93 2.11 0.66
C LEU A 124 -0.59 1.80 0.00
N THR A 125 0.31 1.11 0.69
CA THR A 125 1.60 0.68 0.15
C THR A 125 1.41 -0.30 -1.01
N SER A 126 0.62 -1.34 -0.83
CA SER A 126 0.31 -2.30 -1.91
C SER A 126 -0.42 -1.62 -3.08
N GLY A 127 -1.37 -0.71 -2.80
CA GLY A 127 -2.08 0.05 -3.83
C GLY A 127 -1.15 0.93 -4.65
N ASN A 128 -0.20 1.61 -4.01
CA ASN A 128 0.82 2.42 -4.69
C ASN A 128 1.76 1.55 -5.53
N ALA A 129 2.29 0.48 -4.94
CA ALA A 129 3.15 -0.46 -5.66
C ALA A 129 2.45 -1.07 -6.89
N ASN A 130 1.16 -1.43 -6.77
CA ASN A 130 0.35 -1.92 -7.88
C ASN A 130 0.19 -0.86 -8.99
N LEU A 131 -0.05 0.41 -8.64
CA LEU A 131 -0.08 1.51 -9.58
C LEU A 131 1.22 1.62 -10.37
N LEU A 132 2.36 1.52 -9.68
CA LEU A 132 3.69 1.53 -10.29
C LEU A 132 3.94 0.30 -11.17
N MET A 133 3.48 -0.88 -10.76
CA MET A 133 3.61 -2.09 -11.59
C MET A 133 2.84 -2.00 -12.91
N VAL A 134 1.70 -1.31 -12.92
CA VAL A 134 0.89 -1.13 -14.14
C VAL A 134 1.44 -0.01 -15.01
N HIS A 135 1.77 1.14 -14.43
CA HIS A 135 2.00 2.39 -15.17
C HIS A 135 3.45 2.88 -15.13
N GLY A 136 4.27 2.39 -14.19
CA GLY A 136 5.65 2.83 -14.01
C GLY A 136 6.60 2.32 -15.10
N THR A 137 7.68 3.07 -15.32
CA THR A 137 8.81 2.61 -16.14
C THR A 137 9.51 1.40 -15.48
N PRO A 138 10.30 0.59 -16.23
CA PRO A 138 11.07 -0.50 -15.63
C PRO A 138 11.93 -0.04 -14.44
N LEU A 139 12.55 1.13 -14.53
CA LEU A 139 13.36 1.67 -13.44
C LEU A 139 12.52 2.10 -12.23
N GLN A 140 11.34 2.70 -12.45
CA GLN A 140 10.42 3.05 -11.37
C GLN A 140 9.88 1.82 -10.65
N LYS A 141 9.58 0.75 -11.38
CA LYS A 141 9.16 -0.55 -10.80
C LYS A 141 10.25 -1.12 -9.91
N GLU A 142 11.49 -1.11 -10.39
CA GLU A 142 12.65 -1.62 -9.64
C GLU A 142 12.93 -0.79 -8.38
N VAL A 143 12.97 0.53 -8.51
CA VAL A 143 13.38 1.44 -7.43
C VAL A 143 12.27 1.66 -6.40
N PHE A 144 11.01 1.71 -6.83
CA PHE A 144 9.90 2.03 -5.93
C PHE A 144 9.03 0.82 -5.62
N ALA A 145 8.38 0.21 -6.61
CA ALA A 145 7.38 -0.84 -6.38
C ALA A 145 7.97 -2.06 -5.63
N LYS A 146 9.13 -2.56 -6.04
CA LYS A 146 9.77 -3.69 -5.35
C LYS A 146 10.18 -3.37 -3.92
N ASN A 147 10.60 -2.13 -3.65
CA ASN A 147 10.91 -1.72 -2.29
C ASN A 147 9.66 -1.52 -1.41
N GLU A 148 8.53 -1.16 -2.01
CA GLU A 148 7.23 -1.13 -1.32
C GLU A 148 6.74 -2.55 -1.02
N PHE A 149 6.82 -3.47 -1.98
CA PHE A 149 6.46 -4.88 -1.76
C PHE A 149 7.32 -5.58 -0.71
N SER A 150 8.58 -5.21 -0.59
CA SER A 150 9.46 -5.74 0.46
C SER A 150 9.22 -5.11 1.85
N GLY A 151 8.39 -4.07 1.94
CA GLY A 151 8.17 -3.28 3.16
C GLY A 151 9.34 -2.37 3.53
N ARG A 152 10.34 -2.22 2.67
CA ARG A 152 11.44 -1.26 2.86
C ARG A 152 10.97 0.19 2.68
N PHE A 153 10.08 0.41 1.72
CA PHE A 153 9.37 1.66 1.52
C PHE A 153 7.90 1.49 1.85
N SER A 154 7.24 2.58 2.17
CA SER A 154 5.78 2.64 2.25
C SER A 154 5.21 3.56 1.19
N GLY A 155 3.94 3.39 0.87
CA GLY A 155 3.20 4.22 -0.06
C GLY A 155 1.99 4.86 0.60
N THR A 156 1.61 6.02 0.06
CA THR A 156 0.39 6.73 0.43
C THR A 156 -0.45 7.01 -0.80
N MET A 157 -1.56 7.70 -0.63
CA MET A 157 -2.37 8.24 -1.70
C MET A 157 -2.71 9.69 -1.40
N CYS A 158 -2.14 10.63 -2.15
CA CYS A 158 -2.29 12.06 -1.95
C CYS A 158 -3.42 12.59 -2.85
N LEU A 159 -4.67 12.24 -2.57
CA LEU A 159 -5.80 12.46 -3.46
C LEU A 159 -6.62 13.69 -3.09
N SER A 160 -6.89 13.90 -1.79
CA SER A 160 -7.88 14.88 -1.35
C SER A 160 -7.36 16.31 -1.39
N GLU A 161 -8.19 17.19 -1.90
CA GLU A 161 -8.03 18.63 -1.84
C GLU A 161 -9.22 19.23 -1.08
N PRO A 162 -9.17 20.48 -0.60
CA PRO A 162 -10.29 21.07 0.17
C PRO A 162 -11.64 21.02 -0.53
N GLN A 163 -11.65 21.05 -1.86
CA GLN A 163 -12.86 21.04 -2.70
C GLN A 163 -13.08 19.70 -3.43
N ALA A 164 -12.14 18.77 -3.38
CA ALA A 164 -12.18 17.53 -4.15
C ALA A 164 -11.71 16.33 -3.32
N GLY A 165 -12.55 15.33 -3.21
CA GLY A 165 -12.26 14.05 -2.56
C GLY A 165 -12.76 12.91 -3.43
N SER A 166 -14.03 12.52 -3.29
CA SER A 166 -14.65 11.48 -4.14
C SER A 166 -14.65 11.85 -5.62
N SER A 167 -14.79 13.13 -5.94
CA SER A 167 -14.74 13.66 -7.31
C SER A 167 -13.32 14.08 -7.68
N LEU A 168 -12.44 13.12 -7.92
CA LEU A 168 -11.03 13.39 -8.30
C LEU A 168 -10.88 14.14 -9.63
N SER A 169 -11.93 14.20 -10.45
CA SER A 169 -11.96 15.06 -11.64
C SER A 169 -11.83 16.54 -11.31
N ASP A 170 -12.20 16.95 -10.09
CA ASP A 170 -12.26 18.34 -9.66
C ASP A 170 -10.98 18.83 -9.00
N ILE A 171 -9.95 17.97 -8.88
CA ILE A 171 -8.64 18.39 -8.37
C ILE A 171 -8.08 19.56 -9.17
N VAL A 172 -7.41 20.48 -8.48
CA VAL A 172 -6.80 21.67 -9.11
C VAL A 172 -5.27 21.66 -9.03
N THR A 173 -4.69 20.73 -8.30
CA THR A 173 -3.22 20.54 -8.25
C THR A 173 -2.67 20.40 -9.65
N ARG A 174 -1.60 21.12 -9.93
CA ARG A 174 -0.93 21.16 -11.23
C ARG A 174 0.48 20.65 -11.11
N ALA A 175 0.91 19.89 -12.14
CA ALA A 175 2.30 19.51 -12.35
C ALA A 175 2.91 20.48 -13.40
N VAL A 176 3.87 21.27 -13.01
CA VAL A 176 4.58 22.20 -13.86
C VAL A 176 5.98 21.68 -14.11
N PRO A 177 6.46 21.56 -15.37
CA PRO A 177 7.84 21.17 -15.67
C PRO A 177 8.85 21.97 -14.85
N ASP A 178 9.84 21.29 -14.27
CA ASP A 178 10.85 21.91 -13.41
C ASP A 178 12.19 22.08 -14.16
N GLY A 179 12.30 23.18 -14.86
CA GLY A 179 13.46 23.53 -15.71
C GLY A 179 13.35 23.03 -17.15
N ASP A 180 14.26 23.49 -18.00
CA ASP A 180 14.28 23.13 -19.43
C ASP A 180 14.72 21.68 -19.66
N ASP A 181 15.42 21.09 -18.70
CA ASP A 181 15.93 19.72 -18.69
C ASP A 181 15.03 18.75 -17.90
N PHE A 182 13.77 19.10 -17.68
CA PHE A 182 12.88 18.34 -16.80
C PHE A 182 12.70 16.87 -17.21
N GLU A 183 12.89 16.53 -18.47
CA GLU A 183 12.80 15.16 -19.01
C GLU A 183 14.08 14.33 -18.86
N ALA A 184 15.20 14.95 -18.43
CA ALA A 184 16.50 14.30 -18.44
C ALA A 184 16.71 13.27 -17.31
N GLU A 185 15.85 13.24 -16.30
CA GLU A 185 16.01 12.34 -15.15
C GLU A 185 15.66 10.90 -15.47
N PRO A 186 16.51 9.92 -15.10
CA PRO A 186 16.27 8.51 -15.39
C PRO A 186 14.97 7.95 -14.76
N LEU A 187 14.56 8.50 -13.63
CA LEU A 187 13.33 8.09 -12.93
C LEU A 187 12.06 8.72 -13.51
N GLY A 188 12.19 9.53 -14.54
CA GLY A 188 11.09 10.21 -15.22
C GLY A 188 11.14 11.74 -15.06
N PRO A 189 10.28 12.44 -15.80
CA PRO A 189 10.29 13.89 -15.83
C PRO A 189 10.12 14.53 -14.46
N ARG A 190 10.85 15.61 -14.20
CA ARG A 190 10.76 16.40 -12.96
C ARG A 190 9.64 17.42 -13.07
N TYR A 191 8.79 17.47 -12.04
CA TYR A 191 7.71 18.44 -11.94
C TYR A 191 7.74 19.17 -10.61
N ARG A 192 7.34 20.43 -10.65
CA ARG A 192 6.97 21.20 -9.47
C ARG A 192 5.47 21.12 -9.29
N LEU A 193 5.04 20.61 -8.13
CA LEU A 193 3.63 20.55 -7.78
C LEU A 193 3.15 21.89 -7.25
N GLN A 194 1.99 22.34 -7.73
CA GLN A 194 1.29 23.53 -7.28
C GLN A 194 -0.14 23.18 -6.96
N GLY A 195 -0.47 23.16 -5.68
CA GLY A 195 -1.80 22.78 -5.19
C GLY A 195 -1.84 22.71 -3.68
N ASN A 196 -2.97 22.31 -3.14
CA ASN A 196 -3.19 22.16 -1.71
C ASN A 196 -3.89 20.83 -1.42
N ASN A 197 -3.12 19.80 -1.09
CA ASN A 197 -3.66 18.53 -0.67
C ASN A 197 -3.81 18.48 0.85
N THR A 198 -4.85 17.80 1.31
CA THR A 198 -5.20 17.67 2.72
C THR A 198 -5.48 16.20 3.06
N MET A 199 -5.45 15.88 4.35
CA MET A 199 -5.84 14.56 4.88
C MET A 199 -5.07 13.37 4.28
N LEU A 200 -3.74 13.49 4.26
CA LEU A 200 -2.85 12.41 3.85
C LEU A 200 -2.72 11.37 4.97
N SER A 201 -3.25 10.18 4.75
CA SER A 201 -3.03 9.06 5.68
C SER A 201 -1.60 8.58 5.60
N SER A 202 -0.95 8.40 6.76
CA SER A 202 0.44 7.90 6.87
C SER A 202 1.45 8.75 6.10
N GLY A 203 1.23 10.06 6.04
CA GLY A 203 2.07 10.98 5.28
C GLY A 203 3.48 11.18 5.87
N ASP A 204 3.66 10.90 7.14
CA ASP A 204 4.95 10.88 7.82
C ASP A 204 4.95 9.80 8.91
N HIS A 205 5.96 8.93 8.89
CA HIS A 205 6.20 7.91 9.91
C HIS A 205 7.59 7.28 9.73
N GLN A 206 8.08 6.53 10.73
CA GLN A 206 9.45 6.00 10.75
C GLN A 206 9.61 4.48 10.52
N PRO A 207 8.58 3.64 10.34
CA PRO A 207 8.77 2.20 10.14
C PRO A 207 9.54 1.84 8.88
N THR A 208 9.60 2.73 7.88
CA THR A 208 10.21 2.49 6.57
C THR A 208 11.27 3.55 6.24
N GLU A 209 12.18 3.21 5.30
CA GLU A 209 13.27 4.12 4.90
C GLU A 209 12.79 5.32 4.08
N LYS A 210 11.69 5.14 3.33
CA LYS A 210 11.07 6.18 2.49
C LYS A 210 9.57 5.99 2.45
N ILE A 211 8.88 7.09 2.23
CA ILE A 211 7.46 7.10 1.91
C ILE A 211 7.31 7.63 0.48
N ILE A 212 6.62 6.90 -0.36
CA ILE A 212 6.33 7.28 -1.74
C ILE A 212 4.92 7.84 -1.79
N HIS A 213 4.80 9.05 -2.28
CA HIS A 213 3.56 9.80 -2.37
C HIS A 213 3.16 9.96 -3.83
N PRO A 214 2.22 9.17 -4.38
CA PRO A 214 1.64 9.46 -5.68
C PRO A 214 0.64 10.61 -5.57
N TRP A 215 0.87 11.63 -6.39
CA TRP A 215 0.06 12.83 -6.48
C TRP A 215 -0.62 12.89 -7.84
N PRO A 216 -1.92 12.73 -7.95
CA PRO A 216 -2.63 13.07 -9.18
C PRO A 216 -2.57 14.58 -9.40
N ALA A 217 -2.21 14.98 -10.59
CA ALA A 217 -2.09 16.39 -10.96
C ALA A 217 -2.55 16.62 -12.40
N LYS A 218 -2.98 17.85 -12.69
CA LYS A 218 -3.30 18.29 -14.05
C LYS A 218 -2.03 18.84 -14.70
N GLN A 219 -1.71 18.34 -15.88
CA GLN A 219 -0.67 18.86 -16.74
C GLN A 219 -1.30 19.49 -17.98
N ARG A 220 -0.84 20.68 -18.36
CA ARG A 220 -1.22 21.32 -19.61
C ARG A 220 -0.08 21.16 -20.59
N GLN A 221 -0.18 20.17 -21.45
CA GLN A 221 0.63 20.06 -22.66
C GLN A 221 -0.30 20.36 -23.84
N THR A 222 -0.07 21.47 -24.56
CA THR A 222 -0.88 21.90 -25.71
C THR A 222 -2.36 22.20 -25.34
N ALA A 223 -3.31 22.00 -26.25
CA ALA A 223 -4.73 22.33 -26.04
C ALA A 223 -5.50 21.33 -25.17
N ALA A 224 -4.93 20.16 -24.88
CA ALA A 224 -5.55 19.11 -24.07
C ALA A 224 -5.07 19.18 -22.62
N LEU A 225 -6.02 19.01 -21.67
CA LEU A 225 -5.71 18.85 -20.27
C LEU A 225 -5.39 17.38 -19.99
N GLU A 226 -4.14 17.07 -19.77
CA GLU A 226 -3.70 15.73 -19.38
C GLU A 226 -3.62 15.58 -17.86
N ARG A 227 -3.83 14.36 -17.37
CA ARG A 227 -3.66 14.02 -15.96
C ARG A 227 -2.40 13.19 -15.82
N VAL A 228 -1.56 13.56 -14.87
CA VAL A 228 -0.33 12.83 -14.55
C VAL A 228 -0.33 12.44 -13.08
N VAL A 229 0.37 11.38 -12.75
CA VAL A 229 0.69 11.02 -11.37
C VAL A 229 2.15 11.38 -11.14
N VAL A 230 2.41 12.34 -10.25
CA VAL A 230 3.76 12.73 -9.85
C VAL A 230 4.12 11.97 -8.59
N LEU A 231 5.28 11.31 -8.61
CA LEU A 231 5.82 10.60 -7.46
C LEU A 231 6.73 11.54 -6.67
N ALA A 232 6.40 11.79 -5.42
CA ALA A 232 7.29 12.43 -4.47
C ALA A 232 7.81 11.37 -3.49
N ALA A 233 9.14 11.30 -3.32
CA ALA A 233 9.76 10.40 -2.37
C ALA A 233 10.34 11.21 -1.20
N LEU A 234 9.76 11.08 -0.03
CA LEU A 234 10.33 11.62 1.20
C LEU A 234 11.35 10.64 1.76
N ARG A 235 12.60 11.10 1.90
CA ARG A 235 13.65 10.33 2.56
C ARG A 235 13.56 10.55 4.06
N ILE A 236 13.24 9.50 4.79
CA ILE A 236 13.35 9.51 6.24
C ILE A 236 14.82 9.33 6.59
N THR A 237 15.46 10.39 7.09
CA THR A 237 16.84 10.29 7.56
C THR A 237 16.82 9.66 8.95
N LEU A 238 17.08 8.34 9.02
CA LEU A 238 17.40 7.71 10.28
C LEU A 238 18.76 8.28 10.74
N LYS A 239 18.75 9.20 11.70
CA LYS A 239 19.98 9.51 12.46
C LYS A 239 20.33 8.25 13.24
N LYS A 240 21.52 7.67 12.96
CA LYS A 240 22.11 6.59 13.73
C LYS A 240 22.41 7.02 15.15
#